data_9043066ede0020080ddddd5d6fb31efe
#
_entry.id   9043066ede0020080ddddd5d6fb31efe
#
_cell.length_a   1.000
_cell.length_b   1.000
_cell.length_c   1.000
_cell.angle_alpha   90.00
_cell.angle_beta   90.00
_cell.angle_gamma   90.00
#
_symmetry.space_group_name_H-M   'P 1'
#
loop_
_entity.id
_entity.type
_entity.pdbx_description
1 polymer ?
#
loop_
_entity_poly.entity_id
_entity_poly.type
_entity_poly.pdbx_seq_one_letter_code
_entity_poly.pdbx_strand_id
1 'polypeptide(L)'
;MKKRYILSIIFALFCISVKAQAPVLTLDSCFALAKANNVQLQTNQLEIEKAQQVKAQVFTKYFPQVSISYLAYFAARPIIEYGINDIQDDDLGAFLSALITTLNDPEGANIGLPTEINLMKKGHSVNATAMVPVYAGGRIKNGNQLANLGIEAARLKAEVSERDMLENIESSYYLVAGLQDKVRTVESALALTDSLEHIVNVALKAGLITKSDKLRLALKQNELKAKQMQLGNGIVLASQLLCQQIGIEYPEAGLTLDTASFSTKSIPVATVQENYIRPEHQLLRLQVEAENLRRKLTLGEALPQVGIGGSAVYGNLVRKYKFNAIALAQVSIPLTQWWETSHKLKEHDIVIREAELMQQDLTEKMSLQLKQAYNQMVEADALMQSDKAALDMAKENYRLAELNYRAGMNTITDVLEAHALLLQAKNAITDRQITYLTARRRYQDLSGQ
;
A
#
# COMPACT_ATOMS: atom_id res chain seq x y z
N MET A 1 20.07 41.97 -41.91
CA MET A 1 18.92 41.16 -41.48
C MET A 1 18.91 39.72 -42.01
N LYS A 2 19.36 39.42 -43.22
CA LYS A 2 19.33 38.03 -43.79
C LYS A 2 20.21 36.97 -43.07
N LYS A 3 21.32 37.33 -42.44
CA LYS A 3 22.21 36.38 -41.71
C LYS A 3 21.62 35.83 -40.39
N ARG A 4 20.70 36.56 -39.76
CA ARG A 4 20.05 36.10 -38.50
C ARG A 4 18.98 35.02 -38.71
N TYR A 5 18.30 35.03 -39.83
CA TYR A 5 17.29 34.02 -40.17
C TYR A 5 17.91 32.70 -40.63
N ILE A 6 19.08 32.71 -41.25
CA ILE A 6 19.81 31.49 -41.65
C ILE A 6 20.31 30.74 -40.42
N LEU A 7 20.76 31.41 -39.37
CA LEU A 7 21.22 30.78 -38.12
C LEU A 7 20.06 30.15 -37.34
N SER A 8 18.87 30.79 -37.35
CA SER A 8 17.65 30.24 -36.72
C SER A 8 17.08 29.01 -37.47
N ILE A 9 17.21 28.98 -38.81
CA ILE A 9 16.77 27.84 -39.62
C ILE A 9 17.72 26.64 -39.44
N ILE A 10 19.03 26.87 -39.31
CA ILE A 10 20.01 25.80 -39.05
C ILE A 10 19.83 25.25 -37.63
N PHE A 11 19.49 26.07 -36.63
CA PHE A 11 19.19 25.61 -35.25
C PHE A 11 17.87 24.84 -35.17
N ALA A 12 16.84 25.22 -35.96
CA ALA A 12 15.58 24.51 -36.07
C ALA A 12 15.71 23.13 -36.77
N LEU A 13 16.58 23.04 -37.79
CA LEU A 13 16.88 21.79 -38.49
C LEU A 13 17.73 20.80 -37.67
N PHE A 14 18.51 21.28 -36.71
CA PHE A 14 19.31 20.40 -35.81
C PHE A 14 18.45 19.73 -34.72
N CYS A 15 17.25 20.25 -34.39
CA CYS A 15 16.33 19.67 -33.43
C CYS A 15 15.47 18.49 -33.95
N ILE A 16 15.52 18.13 -35.26
CA ILE A 16 14.58 17.19 -35.88
C ILE A 16 15.15 15.77 -36.05
N SER A 17 16.37 15.46 -35.66
CA SER A 17 17.00 14.18 -36.00
C SER A 17 17.57 13.36 -34.87
N VAL A 18 17.13 13.54 -33.65
CA VAL A 18 17.35 12.51 -32.65
C VAL A 18 16.19 11.53 -32.72
N LYS A 19 16.25 10.57 -33.65
CA LYS A 19 15.53 9.30 -33.46
C LYS A 19 16.06 8.73 -32.16
N ALA A 20 15.34 8.94 -31.08
CA ALA A 20 15.60 8.24 -29.82
C ALA A 20 15.49 6.74 -30.15
N GLN A 21 16.63 6.06 -30.28
CA GLN A 21 16.64 4.61 -30.19
C GLN A 21 15.96 4.30 -28.88
N ALA A 22 14.91 3.47 -28.93
CA ALA A 22 14.24 3.02 -27.70
C ALA A 22 15.33 2.52 -26.75
N PRO A 23 15.44 3.07 -25.53
CA PRO A 23 16.49 2.65 -24.62
C PRO A 23 16.31 1.17 -24.35
N VAL A 24 17.38 0.41 -24.51
CA VAL A 24 17.37 -1.01 -24.14
C VAL A 24 17.25 -1.06 -22.63
N LEU A 25 16.12 -1.50 -22.13
CA LEU A 25 15.88 -1.60 -20.69
C LEU A 25 16.54 -2.86 -20.14
N THR A 26 17.42 -2.68 -19.16
CA THR A 26 17.94 -3.75 -18.31
C THR A 26 17.05 -3.93 -17.08
N LEU A 27 17.12 -5.08 -16.41
CA LEU A 27 16.38 -5.32 -15.18
C LEU A 27 16.71 -4.27 -14.11
N ASP A 28 18.00 -3.92 -13.93
CA ASP A 28 18.44 -2.91 -12.97
C ASP A 28 17.89 -1.52 -13.30
N SER A 29 17.81 -1.17 -14.59
CA SER A 29 17.17 0.09 -15.00
C SER A 29 15.68 0.10 -14.71
N CYS A 30 14.99 -1.02 -14.87
CA CYS A 30 13.57 -1.15 -14.50
C CYS A 30 13.39 -0.94 -12.98
N PHE A 31 14.25 -1.52 -12.15
CA PHE A 31 14.21 -1.31 -10.70
C PHE A 31 14.46 0.15 -10.32
N ALA A 32 15.46 0.81 -10.95
CA ALA A 32 15.76 2.21 -10.68
C ALA A 32 14.58 3.13 -11.07
N LEU A 33 13.98 2.91 -12.24
CA LEU A 33 12.80 3.65 -12.69
C LEU A 33 11.60 3.44 -11.78
N ALA A 34 11.35 2.20 -11.36
CA ALA A 34 10.25 1.90 -10.45
C ALA A 34 10.44 2.58 -9.09
N LYS A 35 11.65 2.56 -8.52
CA LYS A 35 11.95 3.28 -7.26
C LYS A 35 11.71 4.77 -7.36
N ALA A 36 11.92 5.37 -8.53
CA ALA A 36 11.70 6.80 -8.76
C ALA A 36 10.22 7.15 -9.02
N ASN A 37 9.51 6.32 -9.79
CA ASN A 37 8.24 6.72 -10.40
C ASN A 37 7.03 5.89 -9.93
N ASN A 38 7.23 4.74 -9.29
CA ASN A 38 6.12 3.85 -8.94
C ASN A 38 5.20 4.48 -7.90
N VAL A 39 3.90 4.56 -8.22
CA VAL A 39 2.86 5.17 -7.38
C VAL A 39 2.72 4.45 -6.04
N GLN A 40 2.90 3.12 -6.00
CA GLN A 40 2.80 2.34 -4.76
C GLN A 40 3.89 2.73 -3.76
N LEU A 41 5.14 2.93 -4.22
CA LEU A 41 6.23 3.37 -3.34
C LEU A 41 6.01 4.80 -2.83
N GLN A 42 5.53 5.69 -3.70
CA GLN A 42 5.16 7.05 -3.28
C GLN A 42 4.03 7.01 -2.23
N THR A 43 3.02 6.16 -2.44
CA THR A 43 1.93 5.97 -1.48
C THR A 43 2.45 5.41 -0.15
N ASN A 44 3.38 4.45 -0.18
CA ASN A 44 3.99 3.90 1.03
C ASN A 44 4.74 4.98 1.83
N GLN A 45 5.45 5.89 1.15
CA GLN A 45 6.12 7.01 1.79
C GLN A 45 5.11 7.97 2.46
N LEU A 46 3.99 8.27 1.78
CA LEU A 46 2.92 9.08 2.35
C LEU A 46 2.25 8.42 3.57
N GLU A 47 2.12 7.09 3.58
CA GLU A 47 1.60 6.36 4.75
C GLU A 47 2.56 6.45 5.96
N ILE A 48 3.88 6.44 5.73
CA ILE A 48 4.87 6.69 6.79
C ILE A 48 4.73 8.12 7.32
N GLU A 49 4.64 9.13 6.44
CA GLU A 49 4.45 10.52 6.83
C GLU A 49 3.14 10.72 7.60
N LYS A 50 2.06 10.09 7.16
CA LYS A 50 0.77 10.07 7.86
C LYS A 50 0.90 9.48 9.27
N ALA A 51 1.61 8.36 9.43
CA ALA A 51 1.86 7.77 10.74
C ALA A 51 2.67 8.72 11.66
N GLN A 52 3.63 9.47 11.10
CA GLN A 52 4.38 10.50 11.83
C GLN A 52 3.46 11.65 12.28
N GLN A 53 2.53 12.10 11.42
CA GLN A 53 1.54 13.13 11.79
C GLN A 53 0.58 12.63 12.88
N VAL A 54 0.16 11.36 12.83
CA VAL A 54 -0.64 10.75 13.91
C VAL A 54 0.15 10.77 15.23
N LYS A 55 1.43 10.44 15.22
CA LYS A 55 2.28 10.55 16.42
C LYS A 55 2.37 11.99 16.92
N ALA A 56 2.61 12.96 16.04
CA ALA A 56 2.64 14.37 16.39
C ALA A 56 1.31 14.82 17.01
N GLN A 57 0.18 14.39 16.44
CA GLN A 57 -1.16 14.66 16.97
C GLN A 57 -1.34 14.06 18.37
N VAL A 58 -0.95 12.82 18.60
CA VAL A 58 -1.05 12.17 19.92
C VAL A 58 -0.14 12.86 20.94
N PHE A 59 1.02 13.34 20.54
CA PHE A 59 1.94 14.08 21.39
C PHE A 59 1.33 15.40 21.90
N THR A 60 0.48 16.06 21.11
CA THR A 60 -0.20 17.29 21.55
C THR A 60 -1.13 17.10 22.76
N LYS A 61 -1.47 15.85 23.11
CA LYS A 61 -2.24 15.56 24.33
C LYS A 61 -1.50 15.86 25.64
N TYR A 62 -0.18 16.08 25.59
CA TYR A 62 0.59 16.58 26.71
C TYR A 62 0.43 18.09 26.91
N PHE A 63 -0.02 18.84 25.91
CA PHE A 63 -0.11 20.29 25.96
C PHE A 63 -1.42 20.77 26.59
N PRO A 64 -1.46 22.02 27.10
CA PRO A 64 -2.68 22.65 27.56
C PRO A 64 -3.74 22.62 26.47
N GLN A 65 -4.94 22.17 26.81
CA GLN A 65 -6.09 22.29 25.94
C GLN A 65 -6.76 23.64 26.23
N VAL A 66 -6.71 24.56 25.29
CA VAL A 66 -7.30 25.89 25.40
C VAL A 66 -8.57 25.91 24.58
N SER A 67 -9.66 26.37 25.21
CA SER A 67 -10.95 26.56 24.54
C SER A 67 -11.54 27.92 24.88
N ILE A 68 -12.22 28.55 23.92
CA ILE A 68 -12.99 29.75 24.11
C ILE A 68 -14.43 29.41 23.79
N SER A 69 -15.33 29.69 24.72
CA SER A 69 -16.76 29.51 24.54
C SER A 69 -17.53 30.82 24.78
N TYR A 70 -18.55 31.02 24.01
CA TYR A 70 -19.51 32.11 24.19
C TYR A 70 -20.85 31.50 24.59
N LEU A 71 -21.39 31.99 25.69
CA LEU A 71 -22.71 31.60 26.18
C LEU A 71 -23.61 32.85 26.18
N ALA A 72 -24.75 32.75 25.52
CA ALA A 72 -25.86 33.71 25.68
C ALA A 72 -27.08 32.92 26.15
N TYR A 73 -27.76 33.46 27.13
CA TYR A 73 -28.98 32.83 27.62
C TYR A 73 -30.08 33.86 27.84
N PHE A 74 -31.31 33.40 27.70
CA PHE A 74 -32.54 34.12 28.03
C PHE A 74 -33.47 33.14 28.77
N ALA A 75 -33.85 33.50 30.00
CA ALA A 75 -34.78 32.74 30.80
C ALA A 75 -36.18 33.44 30.80
N ALA A 76 -37.23 32.63 30.68
CA ALA A 76 -38.60 33.14 30.74
C ALA A 76 -38.90 33.78 32.13
N ARG A 77 -38.32 33.21 33.18
CA ARG A 77 -38.30 33.75 34.55
C ARG A 77 -36.83 33.85 35.00
N PRO A 78 -36.52 34.78 35.96
CA PRO A 78 -35.19 34.82 36.55
C PRO A 78 -34.81 33.46 37.14
N ILE A 79 -33.53 33.07 36.97
CA ILE A 79 -33.03 31.79 37.52
C ILE A 79 -32.81 31.92 39.03
N ILE A 80 -32.46 33.10 39.48
CA ILE A 80 -32.28 33.43 40.89
C ILE A 80 -33.21 34.62 41.19
N GLU A 81 -34.21 34.35 42.00
CA GLU A 81 -35.08 35.37 42.59
C GLU A 81 -34.77 35.38 44.09
N TYR A 82 -34.41 36.55 44.61
CA TYR A 82 -34.11 36.72 46.03
C TYR A 82 -35.01 37.87 46.53
N GLY A 83 -36.03 37.53 47.28
CA GLY A 83 -36.90 38.50 47.97
C GLY A 83 -36.28 38.87 49.31
N ILE A 84 -36.69 40.02 49.83
CA ILE A 84 -36.27 40.45 51.19
C ILE A 84 -36.78 39.43 52.24
N ASN A 85 -37.93 38.83 51.96
CA ASN A 85 -38.55 37.80 52.79
C ASN A 85 -37.78 36.46 52.81
N ASP A 86 -36.79 36.22 51.91
CA ASP A 86 -35.97 35.01 51.84
C ASP A 86 -34.71 35.11 52.72
N ILE A 87 -34.55 36.24 53.43
CA ILE A 87 -33.46 36.42 54.37
C ILE A 87 -33.82 35.64 55.64
N GLN A 88 -33.05 34.57 55.92
CA GLN A 88 -33.26 33.61 57.04
C GLN A 88 -33.05 34.24 58.42
N ASP A 89 -32.50 35.41 58.53
CA ASP A 89 -32.37 36.15 59.76
C ASP A 89 -33.65 36.98 59.95
N ASP A 90 -34.53 36.47 60.81
CA ASP A 90 -35.88 37.06 61.03
C ASP A 90 -35.79 38.53 61.46
N ASP A 91 -34.83 38.93 62.27
CA ASP A 91 -34.70 40.34 62.71
C ASP A 91 -34.15 41.25 61.60
N LEU A 92 -33.16 40.75 60.81
CA LEU A 92 -32.60 41.50 59.69
C LEU A 92 -33.58 41.58 58.51
N GLY A 93 -34.30 40.50 58.24
CA GLY A 93 -35.33 40.43 57.21
C GLY A 93 -36.49 41.34 57.52
N ALA A 94 -36.98 41.29 58.75
CA ALA A 94 -38.05 42.22 59.20
C ALA A 94 -37.64 43.72 59.19
N PHE A 95 -36.41 44.01 59.64
CA PHE A 95 -35.87 45.37 59.58
C PHE A 95 -35.72 45.88 58.14
N LEU A 96 -35.14 45.08 57.22
CA LEU A 96 -34.99 45.50 55.82
C LEU A 96 -36.35 45.64 55.12
N SER A 97 -37.32 44.78 55.41
CA SER A 97 -38.67 44.81 54.88
C SER A 97 -39.41 46.11 55.35
N ALA A 98 -39.33 46.41 56.63
CA ALA A 98 -39.89 47.65 57.21
C ALA A 98 -39.20 48.88 56.61
N LEU A 99 -37.89 48.93 56.53
CA LEU A 99 -37.09 50.00 55.95
C LEU A 99 -37.50 50.30 54.48
N ILE A 100 -37.57 49.25 53.66
CA ILE A 100 -37.93 49.35 52.22
C ILE A 100 -39.41 49.81 52.08
N THR A 101 -40.30 49.29 52.90
CA THR A 101 -41.70 49.69 52.90
C THR A 101 -41.83 51.19 53.23
N THR A 102 -41.08 51.64 54.23
CA THR A 102 -41.07 53.06 54.63
C THR A 102 -40.46 54.00 53.56
N LEU A 103 -39.39 53.50 52.89
CA LEU A 103 -38.68 54.26 51.85
C LEU A 103 -39.44 54.23 50.49
N ASN A 104 -40.30 53.27 50.27
CA ASN A 104 -41.18 53.19 49.09
C ASN A 104 -42.60 53.72 49.32
N ASP A 105 -42.88 54.28 50.49
CA ASP A 105 -44.18 54.89 50.77
C ASP A 105 -44.50 56.03 49.78
N PRO A 106 -45.66 55.95 49.05
CA PRO A 106 -46.05 56.96 48.08
C PRO A 106 -46.23 58.36 48.69
N GLU A 107 -46.58 58.45 50.01
CA GLU A 107 -46.73 59.68 50.73
C GLU A 107 -45.43 60.20 51.40
N GLY A 108 -44.34 59.30 51.35
CA GLY A 108 -43.05 59.61 51.91
C GLY A 108 -41.95 59.85 50.84
N ALA A 109 -40.75 59.28 51.05
CA ALA A 109 -39.61 59.58 50.19
C ALA A 109 -39.69 58.93 48.80
N ASN A 110 -40.56 57.96 48.58
CA ASN A 110 -40.78 57.17 47.33
C ASN A 110 -39.52 56.93 46.52
N ILE A 111 -38.53 56.31 47.17
CA ILE A 111 -37.20 56.12 46.56
C ILE A 111 -37.22 54.95 45.53
N GLY A 112 -38.30 54.17 45.49
CA GLY A 112 -38.42 53.07 44.51
C GLY A 112 -37.37 51.95 44.65
N LEU A 113 -37.08 51.54 45.92
CA LEU A 113 -36.17 50.46 46.17
C LEU A 113 -36.77 49.12 45.74
N PRO A 114 -36.04 48.26 45.05
CA PRO A 114 -36.53 46.97 44.62
C PRO A 114 -36.75 46.04 45.82
N THR A 115 -37.92 45.45 45.95
CA THR A 115 -38.29 44.47 46.96
C THR A 115 -37.79 43.05 46.60
N GLU A 116 -37.40 42.82 45.34
CA GLU A 116 -36.92 41.60 44.83
C GLU A 116 -35.67 41.82 43.97
N ILE A 117 -34.66 40.96 44.15
CA ILE A 117 -33.45 40.95 43.34
C ILE A 117 -33.58 39.82 42.33
N ASN A 118 -33.91 40.16 41.12
CA ASN A 118 -34.03 39.24 40.02
C ASN A 118 -32.68 39.12 39.26
N LEU A 119 -32.03 37.98 39.39
CA LEU A 119 -30.74 37.72 38.79
C LEU A 119 -30.85 36.66 37.67
N MET A 120 -29.97 36.75 36.71
CA MET A 120 -29.83 35.72 35.64
C MET A 120 -31.09 35.56 34.75
N LYS A 121 -31.81 36.65 34.42
CA LYS A 121 -32.91 36.59 33.44
C LYS A 121 -32.40 36.57 32.00
N LYS A 122 -31.37 37.33 31.69
CA LYS A 122 -30.68 37.34 30.40
C LYS A 122 -29.23 37.74 30.61
N GLY A 123 -28.37 37.14 29.83
CA GLY A 123 -26.96 37.46 29.91
C GLY A 123 -26.14 36.78 28.81
N HIS A 124 -24.93 37.22 28.72
CA HIS A 124 -23.94 36.56 27.87
C HIS A 124 -22.56 36.60 28.54
N SER A 125 -21.72 35.64 28.17
CA SER A 125 -20.34 35.56 28.64
C SER A 125 -19.43 34.95 27.60
N VAL A 126 -18.18 35.39 27.59
CA VAL A 126 -17.07 34.74 26.94
C VAL A 126 -16.27 34.06 28.04
N ASN A 127 -16.01 32.78 27.87
CA ASN A 127 -15.20 31.97 28.77
C ASN A 127 -14.00 31.40 28.01
N ALA A 128 -12.81 31.70 28.50
CA ALA A 128 -11.55 31.08 28.04
C ALA A 128 -11.05 30.11 29.11
N THR A 129 -10.95 28.82 28.76
CA THR A 129 -10.50 27.77 29.67
C THR A 129 -9.23 27.14 29.12
N ALA A 130 -8.22 26.95 29.97
CA ALA A 130 -7.00 26.23 29.68
C ALA A 130 -6.81 25.11 30.71
N MET A 131 -6.67 23.86 30.24
CA MET A 131 -6.51 22.68 31.11
C MET A 131 -5.33 21.85 30.66
N VAL A 132 -4.47 21.42 31.60
CA VAL A 132 -3.33 20.52 31.39
C VAL A 132 -3.62 19.21 32.12
N PRO A 133 -3.59 18.06 31.43
CA PRO A 133 -3.66 16.77 32.11
C PRO A 133 -2.32 16.49 32.81
N VAL A 134 -2.32 16.42 34.14
CA VAL A 134 -1.15 16.03 34.95
C VAL A 134 -1.04 14.52 35.00
N TYR A 135 -2.18 13.84 35.13
CA TYR A 135 -2.28 12.39 35.10
C TYR A 135 -3.57 11.98 34.39
N ALA A 136 -3.44 11.10 33.42
CA ALA A 136 -4.56 10.59 32.61
C ALA A 136 -4.59 9.06 32.59
N GLY A 137 -4.33 8.39 33.72
CA GLY A 137 -4.31 6.92 33.78
C GLY A 137 -3.24 6.28 32.89
N GLY A 138 -2.15 6.98 32.55
CA GLY A 138 -1.14 6.48 31.63
C GLY A 138 -1.52 6.50 30.15
N ARG A 139 -2.75 6.94 29.79
CA ARG A 139 -3.25 6.92 28.40
C ARG A 139 -2.39 7.74 27.43
N ILE A 140 -1.90 8.91 27.83
CA ILE A 140 -1.08 9.76 26.97
C ILE A 140 0.24 9.05 26.65
N LYS A 141 0.90 8.44 27.66
CA LYS A 141 2.13 7.66 27.46
C LYS A 141 1.91 6.45 26.55
N ASN A 142 0.91 5.61 26.87
CA ASN A 142 0.62 4.40 26.11
C ASN A 142 0.14 4.73 24.69
N GLY A 143 -0.63 5.82 24.50
CA GLY A 143 -1.04 6.31 23.19
C GLY A 143 0.14 6.77 22.33
N ASN A 144 1.13 7.45 22.93
CA ASN A 144 2.36 7.81 22.22
C ASN A 144 3.22 6.59 21.86
N GLN A 145 3.28 5.58 22.73
CA GLN A 145 3.94 4.31 22.41
C GLN A 145 3.24 3.60 21.25
N LEU A 146 1.90 3.51 21.29
CA LEU A 146 1.11 2.91 20.20
C LEU A 146 1.32 3.65 18.87
N ALA A 147 1.39 4.99 18.89
CA ALA A 147 1.69 5.78 17.70
C ALA A 147 3.11 5.53 17.16
N ASN A 148 4.10 5.29 18.04
CA ASN A 148 5.45 4.87 17.62
C ASN A 148 5.44 3.50 16.93
N LEU A 149 4.71 2.52 17.47
CA LEU A 149 4.52 1.22 16.80
C LEU A 149 3.83 1.39 15.45
N GLY A 150 2.91 2.34 15.32
CA GLY A 150 2.27 2.69 14.06
C GLY A 150 3.26 3.15 12.98
N ILE A 151 4.28 3.96 13.35
CA ILE A 151 5.34 4.39 12.43
C ILE A 151 6.21 3.19 12.03
N GLU A 152 6.60 2.35 12.98
CA GLU A 152 7.42 1.16 12.71
C GLU A 152 6.66 0.18 11.79
N ALA A 153 5.39 -0.06 12.06
CA ALA A 153 4.53 -0.89 11.22
C ALA A 153 4.37 -0.32 9.81
N ALA A 154 4.26 1.01 9.64
CA ALA A 154 4.20 1.65 8.32
C ALA A 154 5.51 1.45 7.54
N ARG A 155 6.67 1.55 8.20
CA ARG A 155 7.98 1.29 7.59
C ARG A 155 8.13 -0.17 7.13
N LEU A 156 7.80 -1.12 8.00
CA LEU A 156 7.87 -2.54 7.66
C LEU A 156 6.91 -2.91 6.52
N LYS A 157 5.71 -2.32 6.50
CA LYS A 157 4.77 -2.50 5.38
C LYS A 157 5.31 -1.93 4.08
N ALA A 158 5.99 -0.79 4.13
CA ALA A 158 6.65 -0.20 2.97
C ALA A 158 7.77 -1.10 2.43
N GLU A 159 8.57 -1.71 3.33
CA GLU A 159 9.62 -2.67 2.97
C GLU A 159 9.05 -3.93 2.29
N VAL A 160 7.99 -4.52 2.85
CA VAL A 160 7.29 -5.66 2.24
C VAL A 160 6.75 -5.27 0.86
N SER A 161 6.09 -4.11 0.75
CA SER A 161 5.52 -3.62 -0.51
C SER A 161 6.60 -3.34 -1.57
N GLU A 162 7.77 -2.79 -1.19
CA GLU A 162 8.89 -2.59 -2.11
C GLU A 162 9.42 -3.93 -2.63
N ARG A 163 9.64 -4.89 -1.77
CA ARG A 163 10.07 -6.24 -2.14
C ARG A 163 9.11 -6.91 -3.11
N ASP A 164 7.81 -6.92 -2.77
CA ASP A 164 6.77 -7.55 -3.59
C ASP A 164 6.65 -6.86 -4.97
N MET A 165 6.84 -5.54 -5.00
CA MET A 165 6.88 -4.77 -6.26
C MET A 165 8.08 -5.18 -7.11
N LEU A 166 9.28 -5.31 -6.54
CA LEU A 166 10.48 -5.72 -7.27
C LEU A 166 10.33 -7.15 -7.83
N GLU A 167 9.76 -8.08 -7.05
CA GLU A 167 9.41 -9.44 -7.51
C GLU A 167 8.46 -9.40 -8.72
N ASN A 168 7.41 -8.57 -8.65
CA ASN A 168 6.44 -8.42 -9.74
C ASN A 168 7.07 -7.82 -11.00
N ILE A 169 7.94 -6.82 -10.88
CA ILE A 169 8.65 -6.21 -12.01
C ILE A 169 9.58 -7.22 -12.66
N GLU A 170 10.34 -7.98 -11.87
CA GLU A 170 11.24 -9.01 -12.38
C GLU A 170 10.46 -10.10 -13.12
N SER A 171 9.35 -10.55 -12.57
CA SER A 171 8.46 -11.52 -13.21
C SER A 171 7.89 -10.98 -14.54
N SER A 172 7.44 -9.73 -14.57
CA SER A 172 6.93 -9.07 -15.78
C SER A 172 8.03 -8.89 -16.82
N TYR A 173 9.25 -8.54 -16.40
CA TYR A 173 10.42 -8.41 -17.27
C TYR A 173 10.75 -9.73 -17.96
N TYR A 174 10.83 -10.84 -17.19
CA TYR A 174 11.09 -12.16 -17.75
C TYR A 174 9.94 -12.67 -18.64
N LEU A 175 8.70 -12.31 -18.33
CA LEU A 175 7.55 -12.64 -19.17
C LEU A 175 7.69 -11.96 -20.55
N VAL A 176 8.01 -10.68 -20.61
CA VAL A 176 8.20 -9.95 -21.89
C VAL A 176 9.38 -10.55 -22.66
N ALA A 177 10.52 -10.78 -21.99
CA ALA A 177 11.71 -11.37 -22.59
C ALA A 177 11.41 -12.77 -23.18
N GLY A 178 10.70 -13.61 -22.44
CA GLY A 178 10.30 -14.93 -22.91
C GLY A 178 9.30 -14.91 -24.07
N LEU A 179 8.35 -13.97 -24.08
CA LEU A 179 7.45 -13.79 -25.21
C LEU A 179 8.20 -13.34 -26.47
N GLN A 180 9.20 -12.46 -26.34
CA GLN A 180 10.06 -12.03 -27.46
C GLN A 180 10.88 -13.23 -28.00
N ASP A 181 11.40 -14.10 -27.13
CA ASP A 181 12.14 -15.30 -27.53
C ASP A 181 11.22 -16.29 -28.27
N LYS A 182 9.98 -16.49 -27.79
CA LYS A 182 8.98 -17.33 -28.46
C LYS A 182 8.59 -16.78 -29.82
N VAL A 183 8.50 -15.46 -30.02
CA VAL A 183 8.26 -14.87 -31.35
C VAL A 183 9.40 -15.20 -32.28
N ARG A 184 10.68 -15.03 -31.86
CA ARG A 184 11.85 -15.41 -32.67
C ARG A 184 11.83 -16.89 -33.04
N THR A 185 11.37 -17.76 -32.13
CA THR A 185 11.22 -19.19 -32.37
C THR A 185 10.14 -19.48 -33.42
N VAL A 186 9.00 -18.79 -33.35
CA VAL A 186 7.92 -18.93 -34.37
C VAL A 186 8.35 -18.36 -35.72
N GLU A 187 9.08 -17.26 -35.76
CA GLU A 187 9.62 -16.67 -37.00
C GLU A 187 10.61 -17.63 -37.67
N SER A 188 11.48 -18.25 -36.89
CA SER A 188 12.40 -19.30 -37.39
C SER A 188 11.61 -20.50 -37.96
N ALA A 189 10.50 -20.85 -37.31
CA ALA A 189 9.63 -21.93 -37.76
C ALA A 189 8.89 -21.58 -39.05
N LEU A 190 8.44 -20.32 -39.20
CA LEU A 190 7.82 -19.85 -40.47
C LEU A 190 8.83 -19.87 -41.60
N ALA A 191 10.04 -19.33 -41.42
CA ALA A 191 11.10 -19.34 -42.44
C ALA A 191 11.43 -20.78 -42.93
N LEU A 192 11.37 -21.74 -42.00
CA LEU A 192 11.59 -23.14 -42.32
C LEU A 192 10.43 -23.71 -43.13
N THR A 193 9.17 -23.45 -42.76
CA THR A 193 8.02 -23.91 -43.53
C THR A 193 7.94 -23.26 -44.92
N ASP A 194 8.42 -22.02 -45.07
CA ASP A 194 8.52 -21.35 -46.40
C ASP A 194 9.58 -22.06 -47.28
N SER A 195 10.70 -22.49 -46.69
CA SER A 195 11.71 -23.31 -47.41
C SER A 195 11.15 -24.67 -47.83
N LEU A 196 10.36 -25.32 -46.97
CA LEU A 196 9.69 -26.59 -47.29
C LEU A 196 8.63 -26.39 -48.40
N GLU A 197 7.94 -25.25 -48.47
CA GLU A 197 6.96 -24.95 -49.50
C GLU A 197 7.57 -25.00 -50.89
N HIS A 198 8.79 -24.50 -51.07
CA HIS A 198 9.49 -24.59 -52.35
C HIS A 198 9.70 -26.05 -52.77
N ILE A 199 10.20 -26.88 -51.82
CA ILE A 199 10.44 -28.32 -52.07
C ILE A 199 9.11 -29.04 -52.42
N VAL A 200 8.06 -28.80 -51.64
CA VAL A 200 6.72 -29.36 -51.83
C VAL A 200 6.15 -28.96 -53.19
N ASN A 201 6.29 -27.71 -53.62
CA ASN A 201 5.82 -27.26 -54.91
C ASN A 201 6.54 -27.95 -56.11
N VAL A 202 7.86 -28.19 -55.98
CA VAL A 202 8.65 -28.93 -56.99
C VAL A 202 8.21 -30.39 -57.03
N ALA A 203 8.10 -31.06 -55.87
CA ALA A 203 7.71 -32.47 -55.76
C ALA A 203 6.25 -32.70 -56.27
N LEU A 204 5.36 -31.75 -56.02
CA LEU A 204 3.95 -31.79 -56.53
C LEU A 204 3.92 -31.72 -58.06
N LYS A 205 4.72 -30.83 -58.69
CA LYS A 205 4.84 -30.72 -60.14
C LYS A 205 5.42 -31.97 -60.76
N ALA A 206 6.32 -32.65 -60.06
CA ALA A 206 6.91 -33.92 -60.45
C ALA A 206 5.98 -35.13 -60.23
N GLY A 207 4.81 -34.97 -59.59
CA GLY A 207 3.88 -36.05 -59.27
C GLY A 207 4.31 -36.94 -58.13
N LEU A 208 5.31 -36.51 -57.34
CA LEU A 208 5.90 -37.28 -56.22
C LEU A 208 5.11 -37.19 -54.90
N ILE A 209 4.24 -36.16 -54.78
CA ILE A 209 3.44 -35.93 -53.57
C ILE A 209 2.01 -35.56 -53.98
N THR A 210 1.09 -35.59 -52.99
CA THR A 210 -0.32 -35.31 -53.17
C THR A 210 -0.65 -33.83 -52.95
N LYS A 211 -1.79 -33.38 -53.49
CA LYS A 211 -2.34 -32.07 -53.19
C LYS A 211 -2.65 -31.93 -51.68
N SER A 212 -3.00 -33.04 -51.00
CA SER A 212 -3.23 -33.07 -49.55
C SER A 212 -1.99 -32.67 -48.76
N ASP A 213 -0.82 -33.08 -49.18
CA ASP A 213 0.48 -32.78 -48.52
C ASP A 213 0.76 -31.26 -48.58
N LYS A 214 0.52 -30.64 -49.73
CA LYS A 214 0.61 -29.18 -49.89
C LYS A 214 -0.37 -28.44 -48.97
N LEU A 215 -1.62 -28.90 -48.87
CA LEU A 215 -2.63 -28.29 -48.01
C LEU A 215 -2.26 -28.42 -46.51
N ARG A 216 -1.65 -29.53 -46.07
CA ARG A 216 -1.15 -29.70 -44.70
C ARG A 216 -0.06 -28.70 -44.35
N LEU A 217 0.88 -28.47 -45.30
CA LEU A 217 1.92 -27.46 -45.10
C LEU A 217 1.32 -26.04 -44.96
N ALA A 218 0.39 -25.69 -45.86
CA ALA A 218 -0.31 -24.41 -45.84
C ALA A 218 -1.11 -24.19 -44.51
N LEU A 219 -1.75 -25.26 -44.03
CA LEU A 219 -2.45 -25.23 -42.76
C LEU A 219 -1.47 -24.91 -41.62
N LYS A 220 -0.29 -25.58 -41.62
CA LYS A 220 0.75 -25.35 -40.59
C LYS A 220 1.31 -23.94 -40.61
N GLN A 221 1.53 -23.37 -41.82
CA GLN A 221 1.93 -21.97 -41.97
C GLN A 221 0.88 -21.00 -41.38
N ASN A 222 -0.41 -21.24 -41.62
CA ASN A 222 -1.49 -20.44 -41.06
C ASN A 222 -1.56 -20.53 -39.56
N GLU A 223 -1.38 -21.73 -38.97
CA GLU A 223 -1.27 -21.91 -37.49
C GLU A 223 -0.11 -21.08 -36.90
N LEU A 224 1.06 -21.13 -37.54
CA LEU A 224 2.24 -20.39 -37.08
C LEU A 224 2.04 -18.87 -37.18
N LYS A 225 1.41 -18.36 -38.28
CA LYS A 225 1.04 -16.95 -38.46
C LYS A 225 0.05 -16.50 -37.38
N ALA A 226 -0.96 -17.31 -37.10
CA ALA A 226 -1.90 -17.04 -36.00
C ALA A 226 -1.18 -16.99 -34.64
N LYS A 227 -0.27 -17.91 -34.40
CA LYS A 227 0.53 -17.94 -33.18
C LYS A 227 1.45 -16.72 -33.05
N GLN A 228 2.09 -16.28 -34.14
CA GLN A 228 2.91 -15.06 -34.18
C GLN A 228 2.06 -13.82 -33.81
N MET A 229 0.85 -13.70 -34.37
CA MET A 229 -0.06 -12.59 -34.03
C MET A 229 -0.47 -12.63 -32.55
N GLN A 230 -0.82 -13.80 -32.00
CA GLN A 230 -1.15 -13.96 -30.59
C GLN A 230 0.01 -13.55 -29.67
N LEU A 231 1.23 -13.99 -29.98
CA LEU A 231 2.44 -13.64 -29.21
C LEU A 231 2.75 -12.15 -29.32
N GLY A 232 2.58 -11.55 -30.52
CA GLY A 232 2.77 -10.10 -30.73
C GLY A 232 1.82 -9.28 -29.85
N ASN A 233 0.53 -9.63 -29.80
CA ASN A 233 -0.42 -8.98 -28.91
C ASN A 233 -0.06 -9.20 -27.42
N GLY A 234 0.40 -10.40 -27.08
CA GLY A 234 0.87 -10.73 -25.73
C GLY A 234 2.07 -9.85 -25.30
N ILE A 235 3.03 -9.62 -26.21
CA ILE A 235 4.18 -8.73 -25.96
C ILE A 235 3.71 -7.31 -25.67
N VAL A 236 2.79 -6.77 -26.46
CA VAL A 236 2.27 -5.41 -26.25
C VAL A 236 1.66 -5.27 -24.87
N LEU A 237 0.75 -6.18 -24.50
CA LEU A 237 0.09 -6.14 -23.18
C LEU A 237 1.07 -6.32 -22.02
N ALA A 238 1.97 -7.30 -22.12
CA ALA A 238 2.98 -7.53 -21.06
C ALA A 238 3.95 -6.35 -20.93
N SER A 239 4.33 -5.72 -22.06
CA SER A 239 5.18 -4.53 -22.05
C SER A 239 4.47 -3.31 -21.47
N GLN A 240 3.18 -3.12 -21.74
CA GLN A 240 2.36 -2.07 -21.14
C GLN A 240 2.26 -2.27 -19.63
N LEU A 241 2.05 -3.51 -19.16
CA LEU A 241 2.05 -3.82 -17.73
C LEU A 241 3.39 -3.49 -17.06
N LEU A 242 4.51 -3.89 -17.70
CA LEU A 242 5.83 -3.58 -17.19
C LEU A 242 6.06 -2.06 -17.14
N CYS A 243 5.68 -1.31 -18.19
CA CYS A 243 5.79 0.15 -18.21
C CYS A 243 4.97 0.80 -17.08
N GLN A 244 3.75 0.31 -16.83
CA GLN A 244 2.92 0.78 -15.71
C GLN A 244 3.60 0.52 -14.36
N GLN A 245 4.18 -0.67 -14.16
CA GLN A 245 4.86 -1.03 -12.92
C GLN A 245 6.10 -0.17 -12.66
N ILE A 246 6.87 0.16 -13.72
CA ILE A 246 8.07 1.02 -13.59
C ILE A 246 7.76 2.51 -13.69
N GLY A 247 6.49 2.88 -13.89
CA GLY A 247 6.02 4.27 -13.88
C GLY A 247 6.44 5.08 -15.10
N ILE A 248 6.53 4.46 -16.29
CA ILE A 248 6.78 5.14 -17.56
C ILE A 248 5.64 4.93 -18.55
N GLU A 249 5.53 5.83 -19.52
CA GLU A 249 4.62 5.68 -20.63
C GLU A 249 5.14 4.61 -21.62
N TYR A 250 4.22 3.82 -22.19
CA TYR A 250 4.59 2.79 -23.18
C TYR A 250 5.05 3.45 -24.48
N PRO A 251 6.29 3.15 -24.98
CA PRO A 251 6.83 3.77 -26.17
C PRO A 251 6.10 3.29 -27.44
N GLU A 252 5.79 4.20 -28.38
CA GLU A 252 5.18 3.84 -29.68
C GLU A 252 6.04 2.85 -30.50
N ALA A 253 7.37 2.93 -30.37
CA ALA A 253 8.31 2.03 -31.02
C ALA A 253 8.36 0.62 -30.40
N GLY A 254 7.59 0.36 -29.32
CA GLY A 254 7.66 -0.86 -28.55
C GLY A 254 8.79 -0.84 -27.54
N LEU A 255 8.84 -1.89 -26.69
CA LEU A 255 9.83 -2.04 -25.61
C LEU A 255 10.94 -2.99 -26.06
N THR A 256 12.19 -2.53 -26.00
CA THR A 256 13.38 -3.37 -26.23
C THR A 256 14.02 -3.71 -24.90
N LEU A 257 14.11 -5.03 -24.58
CA LEU A 257 14.73 -5.49 -23.35
C LEU A 257 16.12 -6.06 -23.66
N ASP A 258 17.04 -5.90 -22.68
CA ASP A 258 18.29 -6.63 -22.70
C ASP A 258 18.05 -8.09 -22.29
N THR A 259 18.12 -9.00 -23.27
CA THR A 259 17.94 -10.44 -23.05
C THR A 259 19.21 -11.15 -22.54
N ALA A 260 20.33 -10.44 -22.34
CA ALA A 260 21.57 -11.06 -21.81
C ALA A 260 21.37 -11.61 -20.39
N SER A 261 20.53 -10.95 -19.58
CA SER A 261 20.15 -11.39 -18.23
C SER A 261 19.27 -12.64 -18.22
N PHE A 262 18.67 -12.99 -19.37
CA PHE A 262 17.86 -14.20 -19.57
C PHE A 262 18.71 -15.46 -19.72
N SER A 263 20.03 -15.31 -19.98
CA SER A 263 20.96 -16.45 -20.06
C SER A 263 21.34 -16.92 -18.67
N THR A 264 20.73 -18.02 -18.25
CA THR A 264 20.97 -18.62 -16.94
C THR A 264 22.32 -19.31 -16.84
N LYS A 265 23.28 -18.70 -16.11
CA LYS A 265 24.28 -19.49 -15.41
C LYS A 265 23.64 -20.01 -14.13
N SER A 266 23.71 -21.34 -13.89
CA SER A 266 23.36 -21.90 -12.59
C SER A 266 24.19 -21.19 -11.52
N ILE A 267 23.55 -20.37 -10.69
CA ILE A 267 24.21 -19.72 -9.57
C ILE A 267 24.06 -20.64 -8.36
N PRO A 268 25.14 -20.93 -7.62
CA PRO A 268 25.03 -21.72 -6.41
C PRO A 268 23.96 -21.12 -5.48
N VAL A 269 23.08 -21.98 -4.98
CA VAL A 269 22.09 -21.58 -3.99
C VAL A 269 22.85 -21.18 -2.73
N ALA A 270 22.81 -19.90 -2.37
CA ALA A 270 23.37 -19.46 -1.10
C ALA A 270 22.54 -20.06 0.05
N THR A 271 23.21 -20.38 1.14
CA THR A 271 22.57 -20.91 2.35
C THR A 271 21.70 -19.83 3.00
N VAL A 272 20.53 -20.22 3.54
CA VAL A 272 19.65 -19.34 4.32
C VAL A 272 20.47 -18.59 5.37
N GLN A 273 20.30 -17.27 5.46
CA GLN A 273 20.89 -16.51 6.56
C GLN A 273 20.20 -16.93 7.88
N GLU A 274 20.93 -17.57 8.78
CA GLU A 274 20.40 -18.14 10.03
C GLU A 274 19.67 -17.08 10.92
N ASN A 275 19.92 -15.78 10.74
CA ASN A 275 19.38 -14.70 11.54
C ASN A 275 18.45 -13.73 10.80
N TYR A 276 18.02 -14.06 9.58
CA TYR A 276 17.11 -13.18 8.85
C TYR A 276 15.70 -13.26 9.44
N ILE A 277 15.26 -12.14 10.04
CA ILE A 277 13.89 -11.99 10.54
C ILE A 277 13.11 -11.20 9.51
N ARG A 278 12.18 -11.87 8.82
CA ARG A 278 11.33 -11.26 7.81
C ARG A 278 10.51 -10.08 8.37
N PRO A 279 10.32 -9.00 7.60
CA PRO A 279 9.50 -7.85 8.01
C PRO A 279 8.08 -8.26 8.43
N GLU A 280 7.48 -9.26 7.77
CA GLU A 280 6.16 -9.78 8.12
C GLU A 280 6.12 -10.39 9.53
N HIS A 281 7.17 -11.09 9.93
CA HIS A 281 7.26 -11.63 11.29
C HIS A 281 7.37 -10.50 12.33
N GLN A 282 8.10 -9.42 11.99
CA GLN A 282 8.18 -8.25 12.84
C GLN A 282 6.82 -7.55 12.95
N LEU A 283 6.06 -7.43 11.85
CA LEU A 283 4.71 -6.88 11.87
C LEU A 283 3.76 -7.64 12.80
N LEU A 284 3.83 -8.97 12.81
CA LEU A 284 3.03 -9.80 13.73
C LEU A 284 3.39 -9.54 15.20
N ARG A 285 4.68 -9.39 15.50
CA ARG A 285 5.13 -9.03 16.84
C ARG A 285 4.61 -7.65 17.26
N LEU A 286 4.70 -6.65 16.36
CA LEU A 286 4.16 -5.32 16.63
C LEU A 286 2.65 -5.34 16.83
N GLN A 287 1.91 -6.22 16.16
CA GLN A 287 0.47 -6.38 16.35
C GLN A 287 0.15 -6.83 17.78
N VAL A 288 0.82 -7.86 18.29
CA VAL A 288 0.64 -8.32 19.67
C VAL A 288 0.98 -7.20 20.67
N GLU A 289 2.07 -6.46 20.45
CA GLU A 289 2.46 -5.34 21.29
C GLU A 289 1.44 -4.19 21.25
N ALA A 290 0.87 -3.91 20.08
CA ALA A 290 -0.17 -2.90 19.90
C ALA A 290 -1.45 -3.27 20.69
N GLU A 291 -1.88 -4.55 20.66
CA GLU A 291 -3.03 -4.99 21.45
C GLU A 291 -2.79 -4.89 22.96
N ASN A 292 -1.57 -5.20 23.41
CA ASN A 292 -1.18 -4.99 24.82
C ASN A 292 -1.24 -3.50 25.21
N LEU A 293 -0.83 -2.57 24.33
CA LEU A 293 -0.96 -1.14 24.56
C LEU A 293 -2.41 -0.68 24.55
N ARG A 294 -3.26 -1.20 23.67
CA ARG A 294 -4.71 -0.93 23.66
C ARG A 294 -5.38 -1.36 24.96
N ARG A 295 -5.03 -2.53 25.47
CA ARG A 295 -5.47 -2.98 26.79
C ARG A 295 -5.08 -2.01 27.90
N LYS A 296 -3.83 -1.49 27.88
CA LYS A 296 -3.37 -0.48 28.85
C LYS A 296 -4.10 0.85 28.69
N LEU A 297 -4.49 1.24 27.46
CA LEU A 297 -5.29 2.43 27.22
C LEU A 297 -6.68 2.29 27.85
N THR A 298 -7.33 1.15 27.64
CA THR A 298 -8.65 0.83 28.24
C THR A 298 -8.58 0.79 29.76
N LEU A 299 -7.53 0.20 30.34
CA LEU A 299 -7.31 0.25 31.79
C LEU A 299 -7.17 1.70 32.27
N GLY A 300 -6.44 2.53 31.51
CA GLY A 300 -6.23 3.95 31.82
C GLY A 300 -7.51 4.79 31.84
N GLU A 301 -8.58 4.36 31.15
CA GLU A 301 -9.90 5.02 31.18
C GLU A 301 -10.60 4.85 32.54
N ALA A 302 -10.37 3.77 33.22
CA ALA A 302 -10.93 3.49 34.54
C ALA A 302 -10.09 4.05 35.70
N LEU A 303 -8.89 4.58 35.42
CA LEU A 303 -8.05 5.18 36.45
C LEU A 303 -8.40 6.65 36.71
N PRO A 304 -8.09 7.16 37.93
CA PRO A 304 -8.28 8.58 38.22
C PRO A 304 -7.57 9.48 37.20
N GLN A 305 -8.19 10.59 36.87
CA GLN A 305 -7.64 11.60 35.97
C GLN A 305 -7.43 12.90 36.78
N VAL A 306 -6.26 13.49 36.68
CA VAL A 306 -5.89 14.72 37.37
C VAL A 306 -5.52 15.77 36.34
N GLY A 307 -6.19 16.92 36.39
CA GLY A 307 -5.89 18.08 35.55
C GLY A 307 -5.74 19.31 36.40
N ILE A 308 -4.90 20.22 35.95
CA ILE A 308 -4.77 21.57 36.50
C ILE A 308 -5.02 22.58 35.38
N GLY A 309 -5.57 23.74 35.75
CA GLY A 309 -5.84 24.73 34.74
C GLY A 309 -6.44 26.02 35.32
N GLY A 310 -7.00 26.79 34.44
CA GLY A 310 -7.69 28.00 34.79
C GLY A 310 -8.79 28.37 33.81
N SER A 311 -9.69 29.18 34.25
CA SER A 311 -10.78 29.74 33.45
C SER A 311 -10.86 31.23 33.68
N ALA A 312 -10.99 32.00 32.60
CA ALA A 312 -11.23 33.44 32.63
C ALA A 312 -12.59 33.69 31.98
N VAL A 313 -13.46 34.38 32.71
CA VAL A 313 -14.84 34.68 32.27
C VAL A 313 -15.01 36.20 32.18
N TYR A 314 -15.52 36.68 31.07
CA TYR A 314 -15.95 38.06 30.90
C TYR A 314 -17.40 38.09 30.41
N GLY A 315 -18.28 38.76 31.16
CA GLY A 315 -19.68 38.80 30.78
C GLY A 315 -20.58 39.49 31.80
N ASN A 316 -21.87 39.55 31.48
CA ASN A 316 -22.91 40.12 32.32
C ASN A 316 -23.89 39.06 32.86
N LEU A 317 -23.34 37.96 33.39
CA LEU A 317 -24.18 36.86 33.87
C LEU A 317 -25.15 37.25 34.98
N VAL A 318 -24.79 38.25 35.80
CA VAL A 318 -25.59 38.62 36.97
C VAL A 318 -26.21 40.01 36.85
N ARG A 319 -25.60 41.02 36.32
CA ARG A 319 -26.16 42.37 36.10
C ARG A 319 -25.24 43.37 35.40
N LYS A 320 -23.95 43.31 35.74
CA LYS A 320 -22.92 44.18 35.16
C LYS A 320 -21.84 43.31 34.55
N TYR A 321 -21.20 43.82 33.51
CA TYR A 321 -20.00 43.16 32.96
C TYR A 321 -18.92 43.06 34.02
N LYS A 322 -18.44 41.86 34.21
CA LYS A 322 -17.34 41.56 35.12
C LYS A 322 -16.34 40.63 34.46
N PHE A 323 -15.08 40.84 34.74
CA PHE A 323 -14.02 39.89 34.47
C PHE A 323 -13.75 39.12 35.75
N ASN A 324 -13.62 37.78 35.63
CA ASN A 324 -13.17 36.92 36.70
C ASN A 324 -12.23 35.89 36.17
N ALA A 325 -11.23 35.49 36.92
CA ALA A 325 -10.30 34.42 36.59
C ALA A 325 -10.13 33.50 37.80
N ILE A 326 -10.17 32.19 37.54
CA ILE A 326 -10.02 31.17 38.55
C ILE A 326 -8.94 30.19 38.14
N ALA A 327 -8.12 29.77 39.09
CA ALA A 327 -7.28 28.59 38.94
C ALA A 327 -8.00 27.37 39.56
N LEU A 328 -7.91 26.22 38.91
CA LEU A 328 -8.61 25.02 39.37
C LEU A 328 -7.71 23.77 39.20
N ALA A 329 -7.87 22.88 40.14
CA ALA A 329 -7.37 21.50 40.02
C ALA A 329 -8.59 20.57 40.02
N GLN A 330 -8.62 19.62 39.10
CA GLN A 330 -9.73 18.69 38.94
C GLN A 330 -9.20 17.26 39.09
N VAL A 331 -9.88 16.47 39.93
CA VAL A 331 -9.69 15.03 40.02
C VAL A 331 -11.01 14.38 39.63
N SER A 332 -10.97 13.51 38.60
CA SER A 332 -12.13 12.74 38.15
C SER A 332 -11.88 11.26 38.32
N ILE A 333 -12.79 10.56 39.00
CA ILE A 333 -12.70 9.12 39.26
C ILE A 333 -13.98 8.46 38.70
N PRO A 334 -13.89 7.68 37.61
CA PRO A 334 -15.05 7.11 36.94
C PRO A 334 -15.51 5.80 37.62
N LEU A 335 -16.25 5.89 38.72
CA LEU A 335 -16.63 4.72 39.55
C LEU A 335 -17.48 3.66 38.82
N THR A 336 -18.46 4.09 38.04
CA THR A 336 -19.37 3.17 37.34
C THR A 336 -18.73 2.47 36.13
N GLN A 337 -17.68 3.06 35.55
CA GLN A 337 -16.98 2.47 34.42
C GLN A 337 -16.14 1.24 34.80
N TRP A 338 -15.88 1.00 36.08
CA TRP A 338 -15.06 -0.15 36.52
C TRP A 338 -15.66 -1.49 36.14
N TRP A 339 -16.99 -1.64 36.20
CA TRP A 339 -17.66 -2.88 35.79
C TRP A 339 -17.53 -3.12 34.28
N GLU A 340 -17.80 -2.10 33.47
CA GLU A 340 -17.65 -2.17 32.04
C GLU A 340 -16.20 -2.43 31.65
N THR A 341 -15.24 -1.71 32.26
CA THR A 341 -13.82 -1.88 31.99
C THR A 341 -13.33 -3.28 32.31
N SER A 342 -13.87 -3.94 33.36
CA SER A 342 -13.52 -5.33 33.68
C SER A 342 -13.83 -6.28 32.52
N HIS A 343 -14.98 -6.09 31.84
CA HIS A 343 -15.35 -6.90 30.68
C HIS A 343 -14.54 -6.53 29.43
N LYS A 344 -14.27 -5.24 29.20
CA LYS A 344 -13.38 -4.78 28.12
C LYS A 344 -11.96 -5.31 28.25
N LEU A 345 -11.42 -5.40 29.48
CA LEU A 345 -10.09 -5.97 29.70
C LEU A 345 -10.06 -7.46 29.38
N LYS A 346 -11.11 -8.23 29.72
CA LYS A 346 -11.24 -9.64 29.34
C LYS A 346 -11.37 -9.81 27.83
N GLU A 347 -12.09 -8.91 27.15
CA GLU A 347 -12.16 -8.85 25.68
C GLU A 347 -10.75 -8.64 25.10
N HIS A 348 -10.00 -7.65 25.59
CA HIS A 348 -8.61 -7.43 25.17
C HIS A 348 -7.69 -8.63 25.42
N ASP A 349 -7.86 -9.34 26.54
CA ASP A 349 -7.09 -10.56 26.84
C ASP A 349 -7.39 -11.67 25.79
N ILE A 350 -8.62 -11.77 25.31
CA ILE A 350 -9.00 -12.70 24.22
C ILE A 350 -8.36 -12.25 22.90
N VAL A 351 -8.44 -10.96 22.53
CA VAL A 351 -7.86 -10.41 21.31
C VAL A 351 -6.34 -10.58 21.30
N ILE A 352 -5.67 -10.38 22.44
CA ILE A 352 -4.22 -10.62 22.58
C ILE A 352 -3.93 -12.11 22.32
N ARG A 353 -4.72 -13.01 22.91
CA ARG A 353 -4.55 -14.45 22.69
C ARG A 353 -4.78 -14.85 21.24
N GLU A 354 -5.77 -14.26 20.56
CA GLU A 354 -6.00 -14.46 19.12
C GLU A 354 -4.81 -13.99 18.31
N ALA A 355 -4.25 -12.80 18.62
CA ALA A 355 -3.06 -12.26 17.94
C ALA A 355 -1.82 -13.14 18.14
N GLU A 356 -1.60 -13.70 19.33
CA GLU A 356 -0.53 -14.66 19.63
C GLU A 356 -0.68 -15.95 18.84
N LEU A 357 -1.89 -16.52 18.79
CA LEU A 357 -2.17 -17.73 18.01
C LEU A 357 -1.97 -17.47 16.50
N MET A 358 -2.43 -16.32 16.01
CA MET A 358 -2.19 -15.92 14.62
C MET A 358 -0.70 -15.73 14.31
N GLN A 359 0.06 -15.14 15.23
CA GLN A 359 1.52 -15.02 15.09
C GLN A 359 2.18 -16.40 14.98
N GLN A 360 1.78 -17.34 15.82
CA GLN A 360 2.32 -18.71 15.77
C GLN A 360 1.98 -19.40 14.43
N ASP A 361 0.71 -19.43 14.05
CA ASP A 361 0.25 -20.04 12.79
C ASP A 361 0.93 -19.43 11.56
N LEU A 362 1.02 -18.10 11.49
CA LEU A 362 1.68 -17.42 10.37
C LEU A 362 3.20 -17.66 10.36
N THR A 363 3.85 -17.80 11.51
CA THR A 363 5.27 -18.15 11.59
C THR A 363 5.50 -19.56 11.01
N GLU A 364 4.64 -20.52 11.32
CA GLU A 364 4.70 -21.86 10.74
C GLU A 364 4.45 -21.82 9.22
N LYS A 365 3.45 -21.09 8.76
CA LYS A 365 3.19 -20.89 7.32
C LYS A 365 4.35 -20.23 6.59
N MET A 366 5.03 -19.26 7.19
CA MET A 366 6.24 -18.65 6.60
C MET A 366 7.38 -19.65 6.42
N SER A 367 7.58 -20.57 7.37
CA SER A 367 8.58 -21.63 7.25
C SER A 367 8.25 -22.60 6.11
N LEU A 368 6.96 -22.94 5.95
CA LEU A 368 6.48 -23.76 4.84
C LEU A 368 6.62 -23.05 3.49
N GLN A 369 6.33 -21.75 3.42
CA GLN A 369 6.53 -20.94 2.21
C GLN A 369 7.99 -20.94 1.76
N LEU A 370 8.93 -20.74 2.70
CA LEU A 370 10.36 -20.77 2.40
C LEU A 370 10.77 -22.15 1.84
N LYS A 371 10.33 -23.23 2.47
CA LYS A 371 10.60 -24.60 2.01
C LYS A 371 9.98 -24.86 0.64
N GLN A 372 8.76 -24.38 0.40
CA GLN A 372 8.11 -24.50 -0.90
C GLN A 372 8.89 -23.74 -1.98
N ALA A 373 9.29 -22.50 -1.72
CA ALA A 373 10.07 -21.69 -2.68
C ALA A 373 11.41 -22.36 -3.01
N TYR A 374 12.10 -22.91 -2.01
CA TYR A 374 13.32 -23.69 -2.22
C TYR A 374 13.08 -24.92 -3.11
N ASN A 375 12.06 -25.71 -2.80
CA ASN A 375 11.73 -26.91 -3.58
C ASN A 375 11.37 -26.55 -5.03
N GLN A 376 10.58 -25.51 -5.25
CA GLN A 376 10.21 -25.03 -6.59
C GLN A 376 11.44 -24.60 -7.40
N MET A 377 12.40 -23.91 -6.77
CA MET A 377 13.64 -23.51 -7.42
C MET A 377 14.50 -24.72 -7.82
N VAL A 378 14.70 -25.68 -6.90
CA VAL A 378 15.47 -26.92 -7.16
C VAL A 378 14.81 -27.77 -8.23
N GLU A 379 13.48 -27.92 -8.17
CA GLU A 379 12.70 -28.63 -9.19
C GLU A 379 12.83 -27.97 -10.57
N ALA A 380 12.73 -26.65 -10.64
CA ALA A 380 12.86 -25.92 -11.89
C ALA A 380 14.27 -26.07 -12.51
N ASP A 381 15.33 -26.09 -11.69
CA ASP A 381 16.71 -26.34 -12.16
C ASP A 381 16.87 -27.77 -12.70
N ALA A 382 16.38 -28.75 -11.96
CA ALA A 382 16.46 -30.17 -12.39
C ALA A 382 15.68 -30.41 -13.70
N LEU A 383 14.47 -29.83 -13.82
CA LEU A 383 13.66 -29.94 -15.03
C LEU A 383 14.29 -29.18 -16.22
N MET A 384 15.03 -28.11 -15.98
CA MET A 384 15.78 -27.41 -17.04
C MET A 384 16.82 -28.30 -17.71
N GLN A 385 17.50 -29.18 -16.96
CA GLN A 385 18.46 -30.15 -17.53
C GLN A 385 17.74 -31.18 -18.40
N SER A 386 16.57 -31.65 -17.97
CA SER A 386 15.72 -32.56 -18.76
C SER A 386 15.23 -31.90 -20.05
N ASP A 387 14.74 -30.63 -19.96
CA ASP A 387 14.28 -29.90 -21.14
C ASP A 387 15.39 -29.62 -22.15
N LYS A 388 16.64 -29.39 -21.70
CA LYS A 388 17.82 -29.29 -22.59
C LYS A 388 18.08 -30.60 -23.34
N ALA A 389 18.04 -31.74 -22.65
CA ALA A 389 18.20 -33.03 -23.29
C ALA A 389 17.07 -33.32 -24.30
N ALA A 390 15.81 -32.98 -23.94
CA ALA A 390 14.67 -33.10 -24.83
C ALA A 390 14.80 -32.19 -26.08
N LEU A 391 15.34 -30.99 -25.94
CA LEU A 391 15.62 -30.10 -27.08
C LEU A 391 16.63 -30.71 -28.01
N ASP A 392 17.72 -31.29 -27.50
CA ASP A 392 18.76 -31.90 -28.36
C ASP A 392 18.25 -33.15 -29.10
N MET A 393 17.41 -33.96 -28.44
CA MET A 393 16.71 -35.07 -29.10
C MET A 393 15.73 -34.57 -30.17
N ALA A 394 14.96 -33.50 -29.91
CA ALA A 394 14.02 -32.95 -30.88
C ALA A 394 14.73 -32.33 -32.09
N LYS A 395 15.88 -31.67 -31.90
CA LYS A 395 16.72 -31.15 -33.00
C LYS A 395 17.19 -32.28 -33.90
N GLU A 396 17.70 -33.38 -33.34
CA GLU A 396 18.19 -34.52 -34.11
C GLU A 396 17.04 -35.23 -34.81
N ASN A 397 15.91 -35.44 -34.13
CA ASN A 397 14.71 -36.01 -34.76
C ASN A 397 14.25 -35.19 -35.97
N TYR A 398 14.20 -33.88 -35.84
CA TYR A 398 13.84 -32.99 -36.94
C TYR A 398 14.86 -33.12 -38.10
N ARG A 399 16.16 -33.08 -37.80
CA ARG A 399 17.23 -33.21 -38.78
C ARG A 399 17.11 -34.51 -39.58
N LEU A 400 16.86 -35.65 -38.90
CA LEU A 400 16.69 -36.95 -39.54
C LEU A 400 15.38 -37.01 -40.38
N ALA A 401 14.27 -36.46 -39.85
CA ALA A 401 13.00 -36.43 -40.59
C ALA A 401 13.13 -35.63 -41.91
N GLU A 402 13.84 -34.48 -41.85
CA GLU A 402 14.09 -33.66 -43.06
C GLU A 402 15.00 -34.40 -44.07
N LEU A 403 16.08 -35.05 -43.61
CA LEU A 403 16.94 -35.80 -44.52
C LEU A 403 16.21 -36.94 -45.18
N ASN A 404 15.44 -37.73 -44.43
CA ASN A 404 14.67 -38.85 -44.95
C ASN A 404 13.55 -38.39 -45.91
N TYR A 405 12.92 -37.22 -45.66
CA TYR A 405 11.98 -36.65 -46.59
C TYR A 405 12.63 -36.27 -47.91
N ARG A 406 13.82 -35.66 -47.90
CA ARG A 406 14.58 -35.31 -49.10
C ARG A 406 15.02 -36.57 -49.87
N ALA A 407 15.26 -37.70 -49.16
CA ALA A 407 15.56 -38.98 -49.76
C ALA A 407 14.29 -39.75 -50.24
N GLY A 408 13.08 -39.22 -50.06
CA GLY A 408 11.84 -39.88 -50.43
C GLY A 408 11.39 -41.00 -49.51
N MET A 409 12.02 -41.13 -48.30
CA MET A 409 11.72 -42.18 -47.33
C MET A 409 10.69 -41.81 -46.30
N ASN A 410 10.48 -40.52 -46.05
CA ASN A 410 9.48 -39.98 -45.12
C ASN A 410 8.42 -39.13 -45.85
N THR A 411 7.27 -38.94 -45.20
CA THR A 411 6.22 -38.04 -45.65
C THR A 411 6.44 -36.62 -45.16
N ILE A 412 5.80 -35.64 -45.79
CA ILE A 412 5.82 -34.24 -45.24
C ILE A 412 5.21 -34.16 -43.85
N THR A 413 4.26 -35.05 -43.53
CA THR A 413 3.62 -35.12 -42.20
C THR A 413 4.67 -35.43 -41.11
N ASP A 414 5.58 -36.39 -41.36
CA ASP A 414 6.64 -36.75 -40.43
C ASP A 414 7.58 -35.57 -40.15
N VAL A 415 7.89 -34.77 -41.17
CA VAL A 415 8.71 -33.55 -41.01
C VAL A 415 7.98 -32.49 -40.21
N LEU A 416 6.67 -32.28 -40.46
CA LEU A 416 5.86 -31.28 -39.74
C LEU A 416 5.67 -31.71 -38.29
N GLU A 417 5.53 -33.00 -37.97
CA GLU A 417 5.46 -33.52 -36.60
C GLU A 417 6.77 -33.33 -35.87
N ALA A 418 7.90 -33.72 -36.46
CA ALA A 418 9.21 -33.52 -35.89
C ALA A 418 9.51 -32.02 -35.63
N HIS A 419 9.08 -31.15 -36.59
CA HIS A 419 9.20 -29.73 -36.43
C HIS A 419 8.32 -29.17 -35.27
N ALA A 420 7.10 -29.67 -35.12
CA ALA A 420 6.23 -29.30 -34.00
C ALA A 420 6.85 -29.69 -32.65
N LEU A 421 7.47 -30.90 -32.55
CA LEU A 421 8.18 -31.31 -31.34
C LEU A 421 9.37 -30.42 -31.05
N LEU A 422 10.14 -30.01 -32.06
CA LEU A 422 11.26 -29.09 -31.90
C LEU A 422 10.81 -27.72 -31.41
N LEU A 423 9.73 -27.20 -31.97
CA LEU A 423 9.12 -25.91 -31.54
C LEU A 423 8.63 -26.00 -30.09
N GLN A 424 7.98 -27.11 -29.72
CA GLN A 424 7.53 -27.35 -28.37
C GLN A 424 8.71 -27.40 -27.38
N ALA A 425 9.79 -28.13 -27.72
CA ALA A 425 10.97 -28.25 -26.87
C ALA A 425 11.71 -26.91 -26.67
N LYS A 426 11.81 -26.08 -27.74
CA LYS A 426 12.33 -24.69 -27.62
C LYS A 426 11.51 -23.85 -26.68
N ASN A 427 10.18 -23.85 -26.84
CA ASN A 427 9.30 -23.08 -25.96
C ASN A 427 9.33 -23.58 -24.52
N ALA A 428 9.46 -24.89 -24.29
CA ALA A 428 9.59 -25.48 -22.95
C ALA A 428 10.82 -24.96 -22.20
N ILE A 429 11.96 -24.82 -22.88
CA ILE A 429 13.18 -24.23 -22.29
C ILE A 429 12.93 -22.78 -21.89
N THR A 430 12.34 -21.97 -22.76
CA THR A 430 12.02 -20.57 -22.45
C THR A 430 11.12 -20.47 -21.22
N ASP A 431 10.05 -21.29 -21.16
CA ASP A 431 9.14 -21.32 -20.02
C ASP A 431 9.85 -21.78 -18.73
N ARG A 432 10.71 -22.76 -18.83
CA ARG A 432 11.49 -23.27 -17.69
C ARG A 432 12.47 -22.24 -17.15
N GLN A 433 13.12 -21.49 -18.04
CA GLN A 433 14.02 -20.41 -17.64
C GLN A 433 13.27 -19.33 -16.84
N ILE A 434 12.08 -18.91 -17.29
CA ILE A 434 11.23 -17.96 -16.56
C ILE A 434 10.88 -18.53 -15.19
N THR A 435 10.40 -19.79 -15.14
CA THR A 435 10.03 -20.47 -13.90
C THR A 435 11.19 -20.53 -12.91
N TYR A 436 12.39 -20.88 -13.37
CA TYR A 436 13.58 -20.92 -12.53
C TYR A 436 13.96 -19.55 -11.98
N LEU A 437 14.00 -18.52 -12.84
CA LEU A 437 14.40 -17.17 -12.44
C LEU A 437 13.43 -16.58 -11.43
N THR A 438 12.13 -16.74 -11.65
CA THR A 438 11.09 -16.25 -10.72
C THR A 438 11.09 -17.03 -9.40
N ALA A 439 11.24 -18.36 -9.44
CA ALA A 439 11.35 -19.18 -8.23
C ALA A 439 12.62 -18.85 -7.41
N ARG A 440 13.74 -18.61 -8.09
CA ARG A 440 14.99 -18.16 -7.46
C ARG A 440 14.81 -16.83 -6.77
N ARG A 441 14.23 -15.83 -7.44
CA ARG A 441 13.96 -14.52 -6.86
C ARG A 441 13.12 -14.66 -5.60
N ARG A 442 12.01 -15.37 -5.69
CA ARG A 442 11.13 -15.61 -4.56
C ARG A 442 11.84 -16.27 -3.38
N TYR A 443 12.69 -17.28 -3.65
CA TYR A 443 13.48 -17.88 -2.59
C TYR A 443 14.45 -16.89 -1.95
N GLN A 444 15.14 -16.07 -2.74
CA GLN A 444 16.05 -15.03 -2.25
C GLN A 444 15.32 -14.02 -1.36
N ASP A 445 14.18 -13.51 -1.80
CA ASP A 445 13.37 -12.55 -1.04
C ASP A 445 12.85 -13.13 0.29
N LEU A 446 12.51 -14.43 0.32
CA LEU A 446 12.05 -15.10 1.53
C LEU A 446 13.17 -15.52 2.47
N SER A 447 14.39 -15.68 1.95
CA SER A 447 15.59 -16.07 2.73
C SER A 447 16.46 -14.90 3.17
N GLY A 448 16.17 -13.69 2.68
CA GLY A 448 16.92 -12.47 3.01
C GLY A 448 18.25 -12.32 2.27
N GLN A 449 18.32 -12.83 1.05
CA GLN A 449 19.54 -12.82 0.22
C GLN A 449 19.49 -11.76 -0.89
#